data_a177473486a2f6483fa24c45a1e883f5
#
_entry.id   a177473486a2f6483fa24c45a1e883f5
#
_cell.length_a   1.000
_cell.length_b   1.000
_cell.length_c   1.000
_cell.angle_alpha   90.00
_cell.angle_beta   90.00
_cell.angle_gamma   90.00
#
_symmetry.space_group_name_H-M   'P 1'
#
loop_
_entity.id
_entity.type
_entity.pdbx_description
1 polymer ?
#
loop_
_entity_poly.entity_id
_entity_poly.type
_entity_poly.pdbx_seq_one_letter_code
_entity_poly.pdbx_strand_id
1 'polypeptide(L)'
;FPTRRSSDLQQGIDNLDEIVEASYGVMVARGDLGVELPAEAIPNAQRRIVERCIAAKRPVIIATQMLYSMVRSPRPTRAEVSDVASAIYERVDAVMLSDETAMGDFPVQSVETMARIAREIERDETHFKPMIDMDMVSVNHEITAQLARSAVRASTNLPIKYVVLDTKTGRTGRYLAAFRGRKTVMAVCYQLHAQRILALSYGVVPILRNQELSDRYHFLVDALEFLDQYRKLGDEDLLAIVGGSFGPDGGASYVEIANVHNIRRRNEEIVAAQKC
;
A
#
# COMPACT_ATOMS: atom_id res chain seq x y z
N PHE A 1 13.31 4.15 -18.81
CA PHE A 1 12.16 4.54 -17.99
C PHE A 1 11.59 5.82 -18.58
N PRO A 2 10.27 5.89 -18.85
CA PRO A 2 9.65 7.14 -19.26
C PRO A 2 9.91 8.19 -18.19
N THR A 3 10.39 9.32 -18.62
CA THR A 3 10.84 10.39 -17.75
C THR A 3 9.68 10.89 -16.89
N ARG A 4 9.94 11.06 -15.60
CA ARG A 4 9.02 11.57 -14.57
C ARG A 4 8.32 12.90 -14.94
N ARG A 5 8.84 13.63 -15.92
CA ARG A 5 8.38 14.97 -16.33
C ARG A 5 7.13 14.99 -17.23
N SER A 6 6.72 13.86 -17.80
CA SER A 6 5.55 13.85 -18.71
C SER A 6 4.20 14.05 -18.01
N SER A 7 4.12 13.77 -16.69
CA SER A 7 2.90 14.00 -15.90
C SER A 7 2.79 15.42 -15.31
N ASP A 8 3.84 16.22 -15.42
CA ASP A 8 3.93 17.55 -14.79
C ASP A 8 3.46 18.67 -15.76
N LEU A 9 3.25 18.33 -17.02
CA LEU A 9 2.77 19.25 -18.05
C LEU A 9 1.26 19.11 -18.24
N GLN A 10 0.59 20.17 -18.73
CA GLN A 10 -0.84 20.08 -19.14
C GLN A 10 -1.07 18.91 -20.10
N GLN A 11 -0.19 18.69 -21.05
CA GLN A 11 -0.24 17.55 -21.97
C GLN A 11 -0.14 16.21 -21.25
N GLY A 12 0.61 16.16 -20.13
CA GLY A 12 0.70 14.98 -19.27
C GLY A 12 -0.63 14.66 -18.59
N ILE A 13 -1.35 15.68 -18.16
CA ILE A 13 -2.70 15.52 -17.58
C ILE A 13 -3.70 15.07 -18.65
N ASP A 14 -3.58 15.57 -19.87
CA ASP A 14 -4.46 15.19 -20.99
C ASP A 14 -4.25 13.74 -21.43
N ASN A 15 -2.99 13.24 -21.38
CA ASN A 15 -2.61 11.87 -21.75
C ASN A 15 -2.35 10.98 -20.50
N LEU A 16 -2.96 11.30 -19.38
CA LEU A 16 -2.68 10.66 -18.09
C LEU A 16 -2.84 9.13 -18.11
N ASP A 17 -3.83 8.62 -18.82
CA ASP A 17 -4.13 7.19 -18.88
C ASP A 17 -2.99 6.39 -19.51
N GLU A 18 -2.48 6.86 -20.65
CA GLU A 18 -1.36 6.22 -21.34
C GLU A 18 -0.07 6.28 -20.49
N ILE A 19 0.16 7.42 -19.82
CA ILE A 19 1.31 7.60 -18.93
C ILE A 19 1.24 6.66 -17.75
N VAL A 20 0.09 6.53 -17.11
CA VAL A 20 -0.11 5.63 -15.96
C VAL A 20 0.05 4.17 -16.38
N GLU A 21 -0.47 3.77 -17.53
CA GLU A 21 -0.30 2.42 -18.06
C GLU A 21 1.17 2.08 -18.35
N ALA A 22 1.90 3.02 -18.95
CA ALA A 22 3.31 2.85 -19.27
C ALA A 22 4.24 2.97 -18.05
N SER A 23 3.74 3.50 -16.92
CA SER A 23 4.53 3.78 -15.73
C SER A 23 4.45 2.64 -14.72
N TYR A 24 5.51 2.51 -13.92
CA TYR A 24 5.50 1.65 -12.74
C TYR A 24 4.71 2.27 -11.58
N GLY A 25 4.83 3.57 -11.40
CA GLY A 25 4.14 4.42 -10.43
C GLY A 25 4.30 5.88 -10.83
N VAL A 26 3.54 6.77 -10.22
CA VAL A 26 3.54 8.19 -10.54
C VAL A 26 3.87 9.00 -9.29
N MET A 27 4.69 10.03 -9.44
CA MET A 27 4.92 11.03 -8.41
C MET A 27 4.28 12.34 -8.86
N VAL A 28 3.42 12.86 -8.01
CA VAL A 28 2.83 14.19 -8.19
C VAL A 28 3.78 15.22 -7.58
N ALA A 29 4.61 15.84 -8.44
CA ALA A 29 5.55 16.88 -8.07
C ALA A 29 4.86 18.26 -8.16
N ARG A 30 4.21 18.69 -7.07
CA ARG A 30 3.35 19.89 -7.06
C ARG A 30 4.10 21.17 -7.39
N GLY A 31 5.39 21.23 -7.03
CA GLY A 31 6.26 22.35 -7.41
C GLY A 31 6.37 22.50 -8.93
N ASP A 32 6.57 21.37 -9.63
CA ASP A 32 6.69 21.37 -11.10
C ASP A 32 5.32 21.61 -11.77
N LEU A 33 4.25 21.01 -11.23
CA LEU A 33 2.88 21.28 -11.69
C LEU A 33 2.53 22.77 -11.60
N GLY A 34 2.98 23.47 -10.54
CA GLY A 34 2.71 24.88 -10.31
C GLY A 34 3.45 25.83 -11.26
N VAL A 35 4.42 25.35 -12.03
CA VAL A 35 5.07 26.11 -13.11
C VAL A 35 4.20 26.15 -14.36
N GLU A 36 3.44 25.06 -14.60
CA GLU A 36 2.69 24.85 -15.85
C GLU A 36 1.17 25.08 -15.68
N LEU A 37 0.65 24.84 -14.49
CA LEU A 37 -0.78 24.97 -14.20
C LEU A 37 -1.06 26.16 -13.28
N PRO A 38 -2.22 26.82 -13.43
CA PRO A 38 -2.70 27.77 -12.43
C PRO A 38 -2.80 27.10 -11.05
N ALA A 39 -2.44 27.82 -9.99
CA ALA A 39 -2.38 27.27 -8.64
C ALA A 39 -3.71 26.61 -8.20
N GLU A 40 -4.84 27.19 -8.59
CA GLU A 40 -6.18 26.70 -8.32
C GLU A 40 -6.52 25.39 -9.04
N ALA A 41 -5.79 25.02 -10.10
CA ALA A 41 -6.00 23.78 -10.85
C ALA A 41 -5.21 22.59 -10.24
N ILE A 42 -4.16 22.87 -9.47
CA ILE A 42 -3.27 21.83 -8.93
C ILE A 42 -4.02 20.81 -8.07
N PRO A 43 -4.93 21.17 -7.14
CA PRO A 43 -5.64 20.18 -6.32
C PRO A 43 -6.49 19.21 -7.17
N ASN A 44 -7.15 19.71 -8.21
CA ASN A 44 -7.94 18.87 -9.10
C ASN A 44 -7.06 17.94 -9.94
N ALA A 45 -5.93 18.44 -10.44
CA ALA A 45 -4.95 17.64 -11.18
C ALA A 45 -4.38 16.52 -10.29
N GLN A 46 -3.96 16.85 -9.07
CA GLN A 46 -3.49 15.88 -8.06
C GLN A 46 -4.53 14.78 -7.85
N ARG A 47 -5.75 15.14 -7.53
CA ARG A 47 -6.83 14.18 -7.26
C ARG A 47 -7.08 13.26 -8.45
N ARG A 48 -7.14 13.81 -9.67
CA ARG A 48 -7.30 13.04 -10.90
C ARG A 48 -6.17 12.04 -11.10
N ILE A 49 -4.91 12.45 -10.87
CA ILE A 49 -3.73 11.56 -10.96
C ILE A 49 -3.83 10.44 -9.94
N VAL A 50 -4.17 10.77 -8.68
CA VAL A 50 -4.32 9.77 -7.61
C VAL A 50 -5.38 8.74 -7.97
N GLU A 51 -6.58 9.16 -8.35
CA GLU A 51 -7.69 8.27 -8.71
C GLU A 51 -7.31 7.34 -9.88
N ARG A 52 -6.64 7.87 -10.92
CA ARG A 52 -6.21 7.06 -12.07
C ARG A 52 -5.13 6.05 -11.71
N CYS A 53 -4.15 6.43 -10.88
CA CYS A 53 -3.12 5.52 -10.40
C CYS A 53 -3.70 4.36 -9.58
N ILE A 54 -4.63 4.67 -8.67
CA ILE A 54 -5.32 3.65 -7.86
C ILE A 54 -6.10 2.68 -8.77
N ALA A 55 -6.89 3.20 -9.70
CA ALA A 55 -7.66 2.40 -10.66
C ALA A 55 -6.76 1.46 -11.49
N ALA A 56 -5.58 1.95 -11.89
CA ALA A 56 -4.59 1.19 -12.65
C ALA A 56 -3.67 0.31 -11.76
N LYS A 57 -3.85 0.29 -10.44
CA LYS A 57 -3.02 -0.47 -9.48
C LYS A 57 -1.55 -0.03 -9.52
N ARG A 58 -1.31 1.25 -9.69
CA ARG A 58 0.01 1.87 -9.73
C ARG A 58 0.24 2.67 -8.45
N PRO A 59 1.41 2.58 -7.82
CA PRO A 59 1.72 3.43 -6.67
C PRO A 59 1.71 4.92 -7.06
N VAL A 60 1.19 5.74 -6.16
CA VAL A 60 1.19 7.20 -6.30
C VAL A 60 1.82 7.85 -5.08
N ILE A 61 2.71 8.80 -5.33
CA ILE A 61 3.44 9.55 -4.31
C ILE A 61 3.09 11.02 -4.45
N ILE A 62 2.69 11.67 -3.36
CA ILE A 62 2.58 13.13 -3.31
C ILE A 62 3.89 13.70 -2.80
N ALA A 63 4.46 14.61 -3.57
CA ALA A 63 5.79 15.16 -3.33
C ALA A 63 5.79 16.70 -3.38
N THR A 64 6.84 17.26 -2.82
CA THR A 64 7.18 18.68 -2.75
C THR A 64 6.22 19.54 -1.91
N GLN A 65 6.79 20.51 -1.21
CA GLN A 65 6.06 21.49 -0.39
C GLN A 65 5.13 20.87 0.66
N MET A 66 5.49 19.69 1.22
CA MET A 66 4.65 19.02 2.23
C MET A 66 4.78 19.70 3.60
N LEU A 67 6.00 19.89 4.08
CA LEU A 67 6.34 20.55 5.35
C LEU A 67 7.46 21.57 5.13
N TYR A 68 7.41 22.34 4.06
CA TYR A 68 8.51 23.16 3.58
C TYR A 68 9.03 24.18 4.61
N SER A 69 8.14 24.73 5.46
CA SER A 69 8.57 25.63 6.54
C SER A 69 9.54 24.95 7.51
N MET A 70 9.49 23.61 7.61
CA MET A 70 10.39 22.83 8.47
C MET A 70 11.83 22.73 7.93
N VAL A 71 12.11 23.25 6.75
CA VAL A 71 13.50 23.47 6.31
C VAL A 71 14.24 24.40 7.30
N ARG A 72 13.55 25.41 7.86
CA ARG A 72 14.12 26.43 8.77
C ARG A 72 13.39 26.55 10.11
N SER A 73 12.30 25.82 10.32
CA SER A 73 11.49 25.88 11.53
C SER A 73 11.32 24.48 12.14
N PRO A 74 11.39 24.32 13.47
CA PRO A 74 11.14 23.02 14.11
C PRO A 74 9.68 22.61 14.09
N ARG A 75 8.78 23.44 13.58
CA ARG A 75 7.33 23.19 13.53
C ARG A 75 6.76 23.63 12.19
N PRO A 76 5.84 22.84 11.61
CA PRO A 76 5.17 23.21 10.37
C PRO A 76 4.10 24.30 10.62
N THR A 77 3.65 24.90 9.54
CA THR A 77 2.44 25.74 9.54
C THR A 77 1.18 24.87 9.61
N ARG A 78 0.04 25.46 9.99
CA ARG A 78 -1.26 24.78 9.99
C ARG A 78 -1.69 24.36 8.57
N ALA A 79 -1.36 25.16 7.57
CA ALA A 79 -1.68 24.87 6.18
C ALA A 79 -0.95 23.61 5.71
N GLU A 80 0.33 23.46 6.04
CA GLU A 80 1.13 22.27 5.71
C GLU A 80 0.61 21.02 6.43
N VAL A 81 0.21 21.12 7.70
CA VAL A 81 -0.43 20.01 8.41
C VAL A 81 -1.70 19.56 7.69
N SER A 82 -2.55 20.52 7.28
CA SER A 82 -3.79 20.24 6.55
C SER A 82 -3.51 19.65 5.16
N ASP A 83 -2.44 20.05 4.52
CA ASP A 83 -2.05 19.55 3.21
C ASP A 83 -1.56 18.10 3.27
N VAL A 84 -0.70 17.77 4.24
CA VAL A 84 -0.32 16.37 4.51
C VAL A 84 -1.56 15.52 4.83
N ALA A 85 -2.45 16.05 5.69
CA ALA A 85 -3.70 15.35 6.03
C ALA A 85 -4.56 15.08 4.78
N SER A 86 -4.68 16.05 3.87
CA SER A 86 -5.42 15.89 2.62
C SER A 86 -4.85 14.77 1.75
N ALA A 87 -3.53 14.68 1.60
CA ALA A 87 -2.89 13.59 0.88
C ALA A 87 -3.17 12.21 1.51
N ILE A 88 -3.19 12.13 2.86
CA ILE A 88 -3.55 10.89 3.57
C ILE A 88 -5.03 10.53 3.36
N TYR A 89 -5.93 11.52 3.38
CA TYR A 89 -7.35 11.29 3.07
C TYR A 89 -7.58 10.82 1.62
N GLU A 90 -6.76 11.27 0.68
CA GLU A 90 -6.76 10.78 -0.71
C GLU A 90 -6.21 9.34 -0.82
N ARG A 91 -5.67 8.79 0.28
CA ARG A 91 -5.13 7.42 0.37
C ARG A 91 -4.03 7.15 -0.65
N VAL A 92 -3.12 8.08 -0.78
CA VAL A 92 -1.91 7.89 -1.60
C VAL A 92 -1.03 6.77 -1.04
N ASP A 93 -0.19 6.18 -1.86
CA ASP A 93 0.71 5.11 -1.42
C ASP A 93 1.84 5.66 -0.54
N ALA A 94 2.31 6.87 -0.81
CA ALA A 94 3.32 7.54 -0.01
C ALA A 94 3.23 9.07 -0.13
N VAL A 95 3.77 9.74 0.88
CA VAL A 95 4.09 11.17 0.88
C VAL A 95 5.61 11.33 0.98
N MET A 96 6.17 12.34 0.31
CA MET A 96 7.62 12.51 0.21
C MET A 96 8.04 13.89 0.73
N LEU A 97 9.04 13.91 1.59
CA LEU A 97 9.81 15.09 1.95
C LEU A 97 10.97 15.28 0.97
N SER A 98 11.34 16.52 0.68
CA SER A 98 12.45 16.90 -0.21
C SER A 98 13.49 17.70 0.56
N ASP A 99 13.46 19.02 0.45
CA ASP A 99 14.40 19.94 1.08
C ASP A 99 14.40 19.82 2.60
N GLU A 100 13.25 19.49 3.19
CA GLU A 100 13.08 19.30 4.62
C GLU A 100 14.04 18.27 5.22
N THR A 101 14.39 17.23 4.40
CA THR A 101 15.32 16.17 4.81
C THR A 101 16.67 16.23 4.10
N ALA A 102 16.75 16.90 2.94
CA ALA A 102 17.97 16.97 2.16
C ALA A 102 18.92 18.09 2.62
N MET A 103 18.39 19.24 2.99
CA MET A 103 19.15 20.44 3.38
C MET A 103 18.55 21.22 4.54
N GLY A 104 17.45 20.74 5.15
CA GLY A 104 16.78 21.39 6.26
C GLY A 104 17.55 21.25 7.57
N ASP A 105 17.27 22.19 8.50
CA ASP A 105 17.88 22.19 9.83
C ASP A 105 17.21 21.15 10.77
N PHE A 106 16.01 20.63 10.40
CA PHE A 106 15.20 19.74 11.24
C PHE A 106 14.76 18.45 10.51
N PRO A 107 15.67 17.67 9.91
CA PRO A 107 15.28 16.52 9.06
C PRO A 107 14.54 15.43 9.81
N VAL A 108 15.01 15.06 11.01
CA VAL A 108 14.37 14.01 11.83
C VAL A 108 12.97 14.45 12.29
N GLN A 109 12.86 15.67 12.79
CA GLN A 109 11.58 16.23 13.26
C GLN A 109 10.57 16.35 12.12
N SER A 110 11.00 16.62 10.89
CA SER A 110 10.14 16.65 9.71
C SER A 110 9.53 15.27 9.42
N VAL A 111 10.33 14.21 9.44
CA VAL A 111 9.84 12.84 9.27
C VAL A 111 8.90 12.45 10.40
N GLU A 112 9.27 12.72 11.65
CA GLU A 112 8.42 12.43 12.82
C GLU A 112 7.09 13.17 12.77
N THR A 113 7.11 14.43 12.33
CA THR A 113 5.91 15.25 12.20
C THR A 113 4.98 14.69 11.13
N MET A 114 5.50 14.38 9.95
CA MET A 114 4.74 13.73 8.88
C MET A 114 4.12 12.41 9.35
N ALA A 115 4.89 11.59 10.04
CA ALA A 115 4.42 10.31 10.59
C ALA A 115 3.35 10.50 11.68
N ARG A 116 3.44 11.55 12.52
CA ARG A 116 2.39 11.86 13.52
C ARG A 116 1.10 12.28 12.84
N ILE A 117 1.17 13.15 11.82
CA ILE A 117 -0.02 13.58 11.07
C ILE A 117 -0.68 12.37 10.42
N ALA A 118 0.09 11.52 9.73
CA ALA A 118 -0.45 10.32 9.08
C ALA A 118 -1.16 9.40 10.09
N ARG A 119 -0.52 9.09 11.22
CA ARG A 119 -1.13 8.24 12.26
C ARG A 119 -2.40 8.83 12.86
N GLU A 120 -2.46 10.15 13.04
CA GLU A 120 -3.63 10.82 13.60
C GLU A 120 -4.82 10.72 12.65
N ILE A 121 -4.58 10.97 11.35
CA ILE A 121 -5.62 10.86 10.33
C ILE A 121 -6.10 9.41 10.15
N GLU A 122 -5.17 8.45 10.15
CA GLU A 122 -5.49 7.02 9.99
C GLU A 122 -6.26 6.43 11.19
N ARG A 123 -6.17 7.04 12.38
CA ARG A 123 -6.95 6.65 13.57
C ARG A 123 -8.43 6.99 13.47
N ASP A 124 -8.77 8.04 12.72
CA ASP A 124 -10.16 8.47 12.59
C ASP A 124 -10.96 7.51 11.71
N GLU A 125 -11.57 6.52 12.38
CA GLU A 125 -12.38 5.49 11.72
C GLU A 125 -13.62 6.04 11.01
N THR A 126 -14.14 7.19 11.44
CA THR A 126 -15.42 7.72 10.95
C THR A 126 -15.28 8.38 9.57
N HIS A 127 -14.14 9.03 9.31
CA HIS A 127 -13.84 9.70 8.06
C HIS A 127 -13.13 8.80 7.04
N PHE A 128 -12.61 7.67 7.48
CA PHE A 128 -11.99 6.67 6.62
C PHE A 128 -13.03 5.73 5.96
N LYS A 129 -14.21 6.26 5.59
CA LYS A 129 -15.11 5.50 4.71
C LYS A 129 -14.39 5.21 3.41
N PRO A 130 -14.62 4.03 2.78
CA PRO A 130 -14.03 3.76 1.46
C PRO A 130 -14.48 4.85 0.48
N MET A 131 -13.66 5.89 0.29
CA MET A 131 -13.90 6.92 -0.74
C MET A 131 -13.71 6.35 -2.14
N ILE A 132 -13.03 5.23 -2.23
CA ILE A 132 -12.82 4.55 -3.50
C ILE A 132 -13.91 3.51 -3.60
N ASP A 133 -14.81 3.74 -4.54
CA ASP A 133 -15.69 2.69 -5.00
C ASP A 133 -14.81 1.52 -5.44
N MET A 134 -14.96 0.36 -4.79
CA MET A 134 -14.21 -0.84 -5.15
C MET A 134 -14.42 -1.22 -6.62
N ASP A 135 -15.46 -0.67 -7.26
CA ASP A 135 -15.74 -0.86 -8.68
C ASP A 135 -14.85 0.00 -9.59
N MET A 136 -14.19 1.05 -9.06
CA MET A 136 -13.22 1.85 -9.82
C MET A 136 -11.94 1.07 -10.16
N VAL A 137 -11.54 0.09 -9.36
CA VAL A 137 -10.38 -0.75 -9.66
C VAL A 137 -10.76 -1.76 -10.73
N SER A 138 -10.13 -1.65 -11.89
CA SER A 138 -10.36 -2.59 -13.00
C SER A 138 -10.01 -4.02 -12.58
N VAL A 139 -11.01 -4.89 -12.53
CA VAL A 139 -10.89 -6.28 -12.08
C VAL A 139 -10.78 -7.28 -13.24
N ASN A 140 -11.12 -6.85 -14.46
CA ASN A 140 -10.96 -7.57 -15.74
C ASN A 140 -11.23 -9.10 -15.67
N HIS A 141 -12.27 -9.53 -14.95
CA HIS A 141 -12.63 -10.94 -14.72
C HIS A 141 -11.50 -11.83 -14.14
N GLU A 142 -10.48 -11.21 -13.57
CA GLU A 142 -9.30 -11.90 -13.03
C GLU A 142 -9.58 -12.45 -11.63
N ILE A 143 -9.40 -13.75 -11.46
CA ILE A 143 -9.66 -14.44 -10.18
C ILE A 143 -8.90 -13.79 -9.01
N THR A 144 -7.61 -13.52 -9.20
CA THR A 144 -6.77 -12.86 -8.18
C THR A 144 -7.36 -11.53 -7.71
N ALA A 145 -7.86 -10.73 -8.64
CA ALA A 145 -8.46 -9.43 -8.32
C ALA A 145 -9.77 -9.58 -7.54
N GLN A 146 -10.63 -10.54 -7.92
CA GLN A 146 -11.87 -10.83 -7.22
C GLN A 146 -11.63 -11.34 -5.79
N LEU A 147 -10.63 -12.21 -5.60
CA LEU A 147 -10.28 -12.72 -4.29
C LEU A 147 -9.68 -11.62 -3.41
N ALA A 148 -8.79 -10.77 -3.95
CA ALA A 148 -8.26 -9.62 -3.23
C ALA A 148 -9.37 -8.65 -2.80
N ARG A 149 -10.32 -8.35 -3.69
CA ARG A 149 -11.51 -7.55 -3.38
C ARG A 149 -12.34 -8.16 -2.25
N SER A 150 -12.57 -9.49 -2.32
CA SER A 150 -13.33 -10.21 -1.31
C SER A 150 -12.64 -10.19 0.06
N ALA A 151 -11.32 -10.36 0.10
CA ALA A 151 -10.52 -10.28 1.32
C ALA A 151 -10.60 -8.88 1.95
N VAL A 152 -10.46 -7.81 1.16
CA VAL A 152 -10.57 -6.43 1.64
C VAL A 152 -11.98 -6.16 2.15
N ARG A 153 -13.03 -6.58 1.42
CA ARG A 153 -14.42 -6.42 1.86
C ARG A 153 -14.73 -7.18 3.15
N ALA A 154 -14.22 -8.41 3.27
CA ALA A 154 -14.35 -9.18 4.51
C ALA A 154 -13.66 -8.47 5.68
N SER A 155 -12.48 -7.88 5.47
CA SER A 155 -11.74 -7.15 6.50
C SER A 155 -12.44 -5.86 6.97
N THR A 156 -13.39 -5.35 6.21
CA THR A 156 -14.23 -4.21 6.61
C THR A 156 -15.39 -4.63 7.51
N ASN A 157 -15.92 -5.83 7.31
CA ASN A 157 -17.11 -6.32 7.98
C ASN A 157 -16.82 -7.25 9.18
N LEU A 158 -15.64 -7.83 9.23
CA LEU A 158 -15.21 -8.74 10.28
C LEU A 158 -14.04 -8.13 11.07
N PRO A 159 -13.84 -8.54 12.34
CA PRO A 159 -12.74 -8.05 13.17
C PRO A 159 -11.40 -8.65 12.77
N ILE A 160 -11.11 -8.69 11.46
CA ILE A 160 -9.85 -9.16 10.92
C ILE A 160 -8.74 -8.20 11.35
N LYS A 161 -7.65 -8.73 11.89
CA LYS A 161 -6.52 -7.95 12.37
C LYS A 161 -5.52 -7.66 11.26
N TYR A 162 -5.19 -8.66 10.45
CA TYR A 162 -4.26 -8.56 9.31
C TYR A 162 -4.78 -9.36 8.12
N VAL A 163 -4.39 -8.92 6.93
CA VAL A 163 -4.48 -9.73 5.70
C VAL A 163 -3.09 -10.31 5.44
N VAL A 164 -3.00 -11.61 5.24
CA VAL A 164 -1.74 -12.30 4.98
C VAL A 164 -1.76 -12.89 3.58
N LEU A 165 -0.71 -12.71 2.83
CA LEU A 165 -0.56 -13.32 1.50
C LEU A 165 0.88 -13.76 1.26
N ASP A 166 1.03 -14.67 0.30
CA ASP A 166 2.31 -14.96 -0.33
C ASP A 166 2.32 -14.49 -1.78
N THR A 167 3.50 -14.12 -2.27
CA THR A 167 3.62 -13.63 -3.64
C THR A 167 5.02 -13.78 -4.21
N LYS A 168 5.09 -14.20 -5.49
CA LYS A 168 6.32 -14.24 -6.26
C LYS A 168 6.61 -12.93 -6.97
N THR A 169 5.57 -12.30 -7.53
CA THR A 169 5.69 -11.12 -8.40
C THR A 169 5.15 -9.83 -7.79
N GLY A 170 4.51 -9.90 -6.62
CA GLY A 170 3.82 -8.76 -6.01
C GLY A 170 2.42 -8.47 -6.55
N ARG A 171 1.92 -9.24 -7.53
CA ARG A 171 0.63 -8.98 -8.20
C ARG A 171 -0.54 -8.95 -7.23
N THR A 172 -0.72 -9.98 -6.40
CA THR A 172 -1.80 -10.04 -5.39
C THR A 172 -1.72 -8.90 -4.39
N GLY A 173 -0.50 -8.57 -3.93
CA GLY A 173 -0.29 -7.45 -3.02
C GLY A 173 -0.68 -6.10 -3.63
N ARG A 174 -0.41 -5.87 -4.91
CA ARG A 174 -0.83 -4.66 -5.62
C ARG A 174 -2.37 -4.55 -5.75
N TYR A 175 -3.07 -5.66 -5.98
CA TYR A 175 -4.54 -5.64 -5.95
C TYR A 175 -5.07 -5.30 -4.56
N LEU A 176 -4.55 -5.94 -3.51
CA LEU A 176 -4.95 -5.63 -2.13
C LEU A 176 -4.69 -4.15 -1.78
N ALA A 177 -3.52 -3.63 -2.18
CA ALA A 177 -3.19 -2.22 -2.00
C ALA A 177 -4.15 -1.29 -2.76
N ALA A 178 -4.51 -1.61 -4.02
CA ALA A 178 -5.38 -0.79 -4.84
C ALA A 178 -6.80 -0.67 -4.28
N PHE A 179 -7.31 -1.71 -3.60
CA PHE A 179 -8.60 -1.64 -2.93
C PHE A 179 -8.60 -0.80 -1.65
N ARG A 180 -7.44 -0.27 -1.25
CA ARG A 180 -7.30 0.69 -0.13
C ARG A 180 -7.97 0.23 1.16
N GLY A 181 -7.81 -1.06 1.50
CA GLY A 181 -8.33 -1.63 2.74
C GLY A 181 -7.69 -1.00 3.98
N ARG A 182 -8.37 -1.12 5.11
CA ARG A 182 -7.93 -0.53 6.40
C ARG A 182 -6.93 -1.41 7.15
N LYS A 183 -6.87 -2.68 6.81
CA LYS A 183 -6.02 -3.64 7.52
C LYS A 183 -4.67 -3.76 6.83
N THR A 184 -3.63 -3.82 7.65
CA THR A 184 -2.27 -4.04 7.14
C THR A 184 -2.20 -5.39 6.43
N VAL A 185 -1.60 -5.37 5.25
CA VAL A 185 -1.35 -6.54 4.42
C VAL A 185 0.08 -7.02 4.65
N MET A 186 0.23 -8.22 5.20
CA MET A 186 1.52 -8.88 5.38
C MET A 186 1.83 -9.72 4.14
N ALA A 187 2.79 -9.30 3.34
CA ALA A 187 3.13 -9.96 2.09
C ALA A 187 4.45 -10.71 2.20
N VAL A 188 4.39 -12.04 2.23
CA VAL A 188 5.58 -12.89 2.14
C VAL A 188 6.04 -12.95 0.70
N CYS A 189 7.20 -12.38 0.43
CA CYS A 189 7.79 -12.24 -0.90
C CYS A 189 8.95 -13.20 -1.07
N TYR A 190 8.96 -13.96 -2.17
CA TYR A 190 10.04 -14.89 -2.50
C TYR A 190 11.13 -14.29 -3.39
N GLN A 191 10.89 -13.09 -3.90
CA GLN A 191 11.84 -12.35 -4.73
C GLN A 191 12.07 -10.95 -4.16
N LEU A 192 13.31 -10.54 -4.13
CA LEU A 192 13.70 -9.19 -3.67
C LEU A 192 13.01 -8.09 -4.49
N HIS A 193 12.81 -8.33 -5.79
CA HIS A 193 12.09 -7.40 -6.65
C HIS A 193 10.63 -7.20 -6.19
N ALA A 194 9.92 -8.27 -5.87
CA ALA A 194 8.54 -8.20 -5.35
C ALA A 194 8.47 -7.47 -4.00
N GLN A 195 9.43 -7.74 -3.11
CA GLN A 195 9.52 -7.03 -1.82
C GLN A 195 9.71 -5.52 -2.03
N ARG A 196 10.66 -5.13 -2.88
CA ARG A 196 10.94 -3.70 -3.15
C ARG A 196 9.75 -2.97 -3.77
N ILE A 197 9.05 -3.65 -4.69
CA ILE A 197 7.82 -3.15 -5.31
C ILE A 197 6.74 -2.90 -4.27
N LEU A 198 6.47 -3.91 -3.44
CA LEU A 198 5.39 -3.84 -2.48
C LEU A 198 5.69 -2.90 -1.31
N ALA A 199 6.95 -2.55 -1.05
CA ALA A 199 7.33 -1.58 -0.04
C ALA A 199 6.76 -0.16 -0.30
N LEU A 200 6.40 0.16 -1.56
CA LEU A 200 5.72 1.40 -1.93
C LEU A 200 4.19 1.25 -2.03
N SER A 201 3.64 0.08 -1.75
CA SER A 201 2.22 -0.17 -1.92
C SER A 201 1.43 0.14 -0.64
N TYR A 202 0.29 0.79 -0.78
CA TYR A 202 -0.57 1.22 0.32
C TYR A 202 -0.89 0.09 1.31
N GLY A 203 -0.53 0.30 2.57
CA GLY A 203 -0.85 -0.63 3.66
C GLY A 203 -0.16 -1.99 3.60
N VAL A 204 0.84 -2.19 2.72
CA VAL A 204 1.56 -3.46 2.58
C VAL A 204 2.88 -3.43 3.34
N VAL A 205 3.11 -4.47 4.13
CA VAL A 205 4.39 -4.75 4.80
C VAL A 205 4.99 -6.00 4.14
N PRO A 206 5.97 -5.85 3.25
CA PRO A 206 6.57 -6.99 2.56
C PRO A 206 7.70 -7.62 3.39
N ILE A 207 7.67 -8.94 3.49
CA ILE A 207 8.67 -9.76 4.17
C ILE A 207 9.39 -10.60 3.12
N LEU A 208 10.72 -10.49 3.04
CA LEU A 208 11.50 -11.33 2.11
C LEU A 208 11.80 -12.69 2.74
N ARG A 209 11.54 -13.76 1.98
CA ARG A 209 11.96 -15.12 2.28
C ARG A 209 12.69 -15.73 1.10
N ASN A 210 13.91 -16.22 1.34
CA ASN A 210 14.80 -16.77 0.32
C ASN A 210 14.63 -18.29 0.13
N GLN A 211 13.51 -18.88 0.55
CA GLN A 211 13.30 -20.32 0.41
C GLN A 211 12.65 -20.66 -0.92
N GLU A 212 13.11 -21.75 -1.55
CA GLU A 212 12.40 -22.38 -2.64
C GLU A 212 11.03 -22.86 -2.16
N LEU A 213 10.04 -22.61 -2.98
CA LEU A 213 8.62 -22.84 -2.73
C LEU A 213 8.28 -24.33 -2.65
N SER A 214 8.61 -25.00 -1.58
CA SER A 214 8.31 -26.42 -1.43
C SER A 214 6.97 -26.72 -0.75
N ASP A 215 6.36 -25.72 -0.06
CA ASP A 215 5.15 -25.98 0.71
C ASP A 215 4.19 -24.79 0.76
N ARG A 216 2.91 -25.10 0.51
CA ARG A 216 1.77 -24.15 0.42
C ARG A 216 1.49 -23.41 1.72
N TYR A 217 1.97 -23.89 2.87
CA TYR A 217 1.64 -23.35 4.19
C TYR A 217 2.83 -22.68 4.91
N HIS A 218 4.05 -22.85 4.44
CA HIS A 218 5.23 -22.27 5.09
C HIS A 218 5.19 -20.74 5.19
N PHE A 219 4.58 -20.06 4.21
CA PHE A 219 4.45 -18.60 4.28
C PHE A 219 3.62 -18.13 5.48
N LEU A 220 2.68 -18.95 5.96
CA LEU A 220 1.88 -18.62 7.15
C LEU A 220 2.73 -18.69 8.42
N VAL A 221 3.62 -19.67 8.54
CA VAL A 221 4.56 -19.75 9.66
C VAL A 221 5.41 -18.49 9.70
N ASP A 222 5.99 -18.12 8.56
CA ASP A 222 6.84 -16.94 8.44
C ASP A 222 6.11 -15.63 8.78
N ALA A 223 4.87 -15.50 8.30
CA ALA A 223 4.05 -14.35 8.59
C ALA A 223 3.65 -14.28 10.06
N LEU A 224 3.28 -15.42 10.66
CA LEU A 224 2.94 -15.50 12.08
C LEU A 224 4.13 -15.17 12.98
N GLU A 225 5.31 -15.74 12.71
CA GLU A 225 6.54 -15.42 13.45
C GLU A 225 6.84 -13.92 13.41
N PHE A 226 6.76 -13.30 12.24
CA PHE A 226 6.96 -11.86 12.10
C PHE A 226 5.93 -11.06 12.90
N LEU A 227 4.65 -11.44 12.80
CA LEU A 227 3.57 -10.76 13.51
C LEU A 227 3.69 -10.93 15.03
N ASP A 228 4.08 -12.09 15.52
CA ASP A 228 4.33 -12.35 16.95
C ASP A 228 5.47 -11.47 17.48
N GLN A 229 6.55 -11.37 16.73
CA GLN A 229 7.72 -10.57 17.10
C GLN A 229 7.43 -9.07 17.14
N TYR A 230 6.68 -8.54 16.16
CA TYR A 230 6.57 -7.10 15.97
C TYR A 230 5.18 -6.52 16.27
N ARG A 231 4.13 -7.33 16.34
CA ARG A 231 2.74 -6.85 16.39
C ARG A 231 1.85 -7.50 17.45
N LYS A 232 2.36 -8.45 18.21
CA LYS A 232 1.64 -9.17 19.30
C LYS A 232 0.30 -9.74 18.82
N LEU A 233 0.32 -10.94 18.25
CA LEU A 233 -0.87 -11.70 17.91
C LEU A 233 -1.43 -12.43 19.13
N GLY A 234 -2.76 -12.37 19.28
CA GLY A 234 -3.50 -13.24 20.19
C GLY A 234 -4.08 -14.45 19.45
N ASP A 235 -4.31 -15.55 20.13
CA ASP A 235 -4.85 -16.78 19.54
C ASP A 235 -6.24 -16.59 18.94
N GLU A 236 -7.05 -15.70 19.50
CA GLU A 236 -8.39 -15.35 19.01
C GLU A 236 -8.39 -14.32 17.87
N ASP A 237 -7.25 -13.72 17.55
CA ASP A 237 -7.17 -12.76 16.45
C ASP A 237 -7.52 -13.43 15.11
N LEU A 238 -8.38 -12.78 14.31
CA LEU A 238 -8.73 -13.25 12.97
C LEU A 238 -7.76 -12.72 11.92
N LEU A 239 -7.34 -13.60 11.03
CA LEU A 239 -6.57 -13.29 9.84
C LEU A 239 -7.37 -13.60 8.58
N ALA A 240 -7.22 -12.80 7.54
CA ALA A 240 -7.63 -13.16 6.19
C ALA A 240 -6.39 -13.60 5.40
N ILE A 241 -6.40 -14.82 4.90
CA ILE A 241 -5.30 -15.43 4.18
C ILE A 241 -5.66 -15.47 2.70
N VAL A 242 -4.82 -14.88 1.86
CA VAL A 242 -4.98 -14.88 0.41
C VAL A 242 -3.84 -15.68 -0.18
N GLY A 243 -4.14 -16.87 -0.64
CA GLY A 243 -3.13 -17.78 -1.18
C GLY A 243 -3.50 -18.33 -2.56
N GLY A 244 -2.55 -19.00 -3.20
CA GLY A 244 -2.77 -19.56 -4.52
C GLY A 244 -1.79 -20.65 -4.90
N SER A 245 -1.90 -21.13 -6.13
CA SER A 245 -0.96 -22.09 -6.71
C SER A 245 0.20 -21.35 -7.35
N PHE A 246 1.39 -21.94 -7.20
CA PHE A 246 2.61 -21.48 -7.86
C PHE A 246 2.70 -22.12 -9.25
N GLY A 247 2.67 -21.31 -10.30
CA GLY A 247 2.79 -21.75 -11.68
C GLY A 247 2.96 -20.56 -12.61
N PRO A 248 3.18 -20.77 -13.93
CA PRO A 248 3.31 -19.70 -14.91
C PRO A 248 2.09 -18.76 -14.91
N ASP A 249 0.91 -19.33 -14.68
CA ASP A 249 -0.37 -18.61 -14.55
C ASP A 249 -0.76 -18.37 -13.09
N GLY A 250 0.17 -18.55 -12.16
CA GLY A 250 -0.06 -18.52 -10.72
C GLY A 250 -0.56 -17.17 -10.23
N GLY A 251 -1.60 -17.24 -9.40
CA GLY A 251 -2.22 -16.10 -8.73
C GLY A 251 -2.98 -16.61 -7.51
N ALA A 252 -3.68 -15.72 -6.80
CA ALA A 252 -4.56 -16.13 -5.72
C ALA A 252 -5.65 -17.06 -6.26
N SER A 253 -5.89 -18.16 -5.57
CA SER A 253 -6.93 -19.15 -5.91
C SER A 253 -7.93 -19.35 -4.76
N TYR A 254 -7.62 -18.85 -3.55
CA TYR A 254 -8.53 -18.92 -2.41
C TYR A 254 -8.35 -17.72 -1.46
N VAL A 255 -9.39 -17.48 -0.66
CA VAL A 255 -9.36 -16.65 0.55
C VAL A 255 -9.86 -17.49 1.70
N GLU A 256 -9.09 -17.53 2.78
CA GLU A 256 -9.45 -18.21 4.02
C GLU A 256 -9.51 -17.17 5.15
N ILE A 257 -10.50 -17.29 6.05
CA ILE A 257 -10.57 -16.48 7.26
C ILE A 257 -10.54 -17.44 8.44
N ALA A 258 -9.52 -17.32 9.26
CA ALA A 258 -9.32 -18.19 10.42
C ALA A 258 -8.70 -17.42 11.59
N ASN A 259 -8.91 -17.91 12.82
CA ASN A 259 -8.20 -17.40 13.97
C ASN A 259 -6.77 -17.99 14.03
N VAL A 260 -5.91 -17.29 14.73
CA VAL A 260 -4.49 -17.65 14.86
C VAL A 260 -4.32 -19.03 15.47
N HIS A 261 -5.14 -19.38 16.49
CA HIS A 261 -5.11 -20.70 17.12
C HIS A 261 -5.31 -21.83 16.10
N ASN A 262 -6.32 -21.74 15.25
CA ASN A 262 -6.61 -22.77 14.25
C ASN A 262 -5.50 -22.88 13.20
N ILE A 263 -4.89 -21.74 12.82
CA ILE A 263 -3.77 -21.74 11.87
C ILE A 263 -2.55 -22.44 12.49
N ARG A 264 -2.21 -22.11 13.74
CA ARG A 264 -1.07 -22.73 14.46
C ARG A 264 -1.26 -24.24 14.58
N ARG A 265 -2.43 -24.68 15.07
CA ARG A 265 -2.75 -26.10 15.21
C ARG A 265 -2.60 -26.86 13.89
N ARG A 266 -3.16 -26.33 12.80
CA ARG A 266 -3.03 -26.95 11.47
C ARG A 266 -1.57 -27.01 11.00
N ASN A 267 -0.77 -25.98 11.25
CA ASN A 267 0.65 -26.00 10.90
C ASN A 267 1.42 -27.07 11.68
N GLU A 268 1.12 -27.26 12.97
CA GLU A 268 1.71 -28.33 13.79
C GLU A 268 1.35 -29.73 13.26
N GLU A 269 0.09 -29.94 12.89
CA GLU A 269 -0.40 -31.20 12.30
C GLU A 269 0.31 -31.51 10.96
N ILE A 270 0.53 -30.51 10.10
CA ILE A 270 1.26 -30.65 8.84
C ILE A 270 2.73 -31.01 9.09
N VAL A 271 3.41 -30.30 10.00
CA VAL A 271 4.81 -30.58 10.33
C VAL A 271 4.97 -31.97 10.96
N ALA A 272 4.01 -32.41 11.77
CA ALA A 272 4.02 -33.74 12.36
C ALA A 272 3.86 -34.85 11.29
N ALA A 273 2.97 -34.61 10.30
CA ALA A 273 2.74 -35.56 9.20
C ALA A 273 3.92 -35.69 8.24
N GLN A 274 4.76 -34.67 8.09
CA GLN A 274 5.98 -34.69 7.27
C GLN A 274 7.17 -35.41 7.92
N LYS A 275 7.11 -35.67 9.25
CA LYS A 275 8.15 -36.36 9.99
C LYS A 275 7.90 -37.89 10.10
N CYS A 276 6.74 -38.34 9.70
CA CYS A 276 6.37 -39.77 9.59
C CYS A 276 6.57 -40.28 8.16
#